data_8fa012a152c7dfa6883f4ef99c547436
#
_entry.id   8fa012a152c7dfa6883f4ef99c547436
#
_cell.length_a   1.000
_cell.length_b   1.000
_cell.length_c   1.000
_cell.angle_alpha   90.00
_cell.angle_beta   90.00
_cell.angle_gamma   90.00
#
_symmetry.space_group_name_H-M   'P 1'
#
loop_
_entity.id
_entity.type
_entity.pdbx_description
1 polymer ?
#
loop_
_entity_poly.entity_id
_entity_poly.type
_entity_poly.pdbx_seq_one_letter_code
_entity_poly.pdbx_strand_id
1 'polypeptide(L)'
;MKKDKVSRVLALYSQLLAGRTVQKSETAQYYSVNERSIQRDIEDIRLFCRDGMALRDGVVCDVIYDTTEKGYRMEGGQLPKLSNSEVLALCKILLDSRAFVKTEMADMLHKVIACCVPESNQALITKLVNNETFHYVEPRHRTSFLDTMWQLGEAIQQHRYVTVTYGRIKDRKVVERRLKPLALLFSEYYFYLIAFIDDSNIQKIYEGARDMTPTIYRLDRIKNLTVEKDIFRIPYNRRFQEGEFRKRVQFMYGGPLQRVTFTYTGGDIDAVLDRLPTAKILSEENGTYQIEAEVYGKGVEMWLRSQGKSVSDVQIKEI
;
A
#
# COMPACT_ATOMS: atom_id res chain seq x y z
N MET A 1 25.07 32.55 25.77
CA MET A 1 25.24 32.74 24.31
C MET A 1 24.07 33.55 23.78
N LYS A 2 24.28 34.82 23.30
CA LYS A 2 23.21 35.53 22.57
C LYS A 2 22.85 34.70 21.34
N LYS A 3 21.70 34.04 21.35
CA LYS A 3 21.23 33.35 20.17
C LYS A 3 20.83 34.40 19.13
N ASP A 4 21.43 34.33 17.96
CA ASP A 4 21.17 35.16 16.78
C ASP A 4 19.67 35.15 16.44
N LYS A 5 19.15 36.22 15.78
CA LYS A 5 17.75 36.30 15.36
C LYS A 5 17.35 35.11 14.49
N VAL A 6 18.20 34.71 13.56
CA VAL A 6 17.94 33.58 12.65
C VAL A 6 17.76 32.28 13.40
N SER A 7 18.68 31.98 14.33
CA SER A 7 18.59 30.78 15.17
C SER A 7 17.31 30.77 16.04
N ARG A 8 16.86 31.93 16.50
CA ARG A 8 15.63 32.08 17.28
C ARG A 8 14.40 31.82 16.42
N VAL A 9 14.31 32.45 15.26
CA VAL A 9 13.20 32.26 14.32
C VAL A 9 13.07 30.80 13.88
N LEU A 10 14.18 30.13 13.54
CA LEU A 10 14.19 28.71 13.16
C LEU A 10 13.76 27.82 14.34
N ALA A 11 14.20 28.12 15.57
CA ALA A 11 13.78 27.37 16.76
C ALA A 11 12.27 27.52 17.02
N LEU A 12 11.73 28.75 16.90
CA LEU A 12 10.29 29.01 17.04
C LEU A 12 9.49 28.29 15.93
N TYR A 13 9.94 28.35 14.69
CA TYR A 13 9.33 27.64 13.58
C TYR A 13 9.30 26.12 13.82
N SER A 14 10.41 25.54 14.29
CA SER A 14 10.48 24.12 14.62
C SER A 14 9.55 23.73 15.78
N GLN A 15 9.39 24.58 16.79
CA GLN A 15 8.44 24.34 17.89
C GLN A 15 6.99 24.36 17.37
N LEU A 16 6.64 25.34 16.55
CA LEU A 16 5.31 25.48 15.95
C LEU A 16 4.98 24.30 15.02
N LEU A 17 5.96 23.85 14.20
CA LEU A 17 5.81 22.66 13.37
C LEU A 17 5.61 21.39 14.20
N ALA A 18 6.25 21.30 15.37
CA ALA A 18 6.06 20.19 16.30
C ALA A 18 4.71 20.22 17.04
N GLY A 19 3.84 21.21 16.72
CA GLY A 19 2.52 21.37 17.35
C GLY A 19 2.58 21.96 18.75
N ARG A 20 3.71 22.58 19.14
CA ARG A 20 3.83 23.24 20.45
C ARG A 20 3.29 24.65 20.39
N THR A 21 2.64 25.08 21.47
CA THR A 21 2.20 26.46 21.64
C THR A 21 3.33 27.35 22.10
N VAL A 22 3.54 28.49 21.46
CA VAL A 22 4.58 29.49 21.78
C VAL A 22 3.95 30.65 22.50
N GLN A 23 4.25 30.78 23.77
CA GLN A 23 3.83 31.93 24.60
C GLN A 23 4.88 33.05 24.52
N LYS A 24 4.42 34.29 24.22
CA LYS A 24 5.32 35.43 24.00
C LYS A 24 6.18 35.76 25.23
N SER A 25 5.57 35.82 26.41
CA SER A 25 6.24 36.17 27.64
C SER A 25 7.35 35.19 28.03
N GLU A 26 7.05 33.89 28.05
CA GLU A 26 8.00 32.83 28.36
C GLU A 26 9.16 32.79 27.34
N THR A 27 8.79 32.90 26.07
CA THR A 27 9.77 32.90 24.98
C THR A 27 10.67 34.12 25.00
N ALA A 28 10.13 35.30 25.29
CA ALA A 28 10.88 36.52 25.43
C ALA A 28 11.88 36.43 26.59
N GLN A 29 11.46 35.88 27.72
CA GLN A 29 12.31 35.62 28.87
C GLN A 29 13.43 34.61 28.52
N TYR A 30 13.10 33.51 27.90
CA TYR A 30 14.07 32.47 27.53
C TYR A 30 15.17 32.99 26.59
N TYR A 31 14.83 33.83 25.62
CA TYR A 31 15.78 34.40 24.65
C TYR A 31 16.36 35.75 25.12
N SER A 32 15.97 36.26 26.28
CA SER A 32 16.40 37.56 26.83
C SER A 32 16.15 38.71 25.84
N VAL A 33 14.98 38.75 25.25
CA VAL A 33 14.49 39.77 24.30
C VAL A 33 13.14 40.32 24.78
N ASN A 34 12.68 41.43 24.19
CA ASN A 34 11.34 41.92 24.48
C ASN A 34 10.26 41.14 23.71
N GLU A 35 9.01 41.17 24.20
CA GLU A 35 7.88 40.48 23.55
C GLU A 35 7.58 40.99 22.12
N ARG A 36 7.89 42.26 21.84
CA ARG A 36 7.77 42.83 20.48
C ARG A 36 8.71 42.15 19.48
N SER A 37 9.89 41.72 19.94
CA SER A 37 10.81 40.93 19.08
C SER A 37 10.23 39.55 18.75
N ILE A 38 9.66 38.89 19.75
CA ILE A 38 8.99 37.61 19.53
C ILE A 38 7.77 37.76 18.61
N GLN A 39 7.00 38.84 18.76
CA GLN A 39 5.87 39.12 17.87
C GLN A 39 6.32 39.28 16.41
N ARG A 40 7.44 40.02 16.18
CA ARG A 40 8.00 40.16 14.81
C ARG A 40 8.50 38.83 14.27
N ASP A 41 9.17 38.03 15.07
CA ASP A 41 9.64 36.70 14.67
C ASP A 41 8.46 35.79 14.25
N ILE A 42 7.34 35.86 14.99
CA ILE A 42 6.10 35.12 14.63
C ILE A 42 5.49 35.66 13.36
N GLU A 43 5.50 36.98 13.13
CA GLU A 43 5.04 37.58 11.88
C GLU A 43 5.92 37.18 10.68
N ASP A 44 7.24 37.14 10.86
CA ASP A 44 8.18 36.65 9.84
C ASP A 44 7.88 35.17 9.49
N ILE A 45 7.61 34.34 10.50
CA ILE A 45 7.21 32.93 10.28
C ILE A 45 5.86 32.83 9.56
N ARG A 46 4.89 33.68 9.93
CA ARG A 46 3.56 33.73 9.30
C ARG A 46 3.67 34.10 7.81
N LEU A 47 4.49 35.11 7.51
CA LEU A 47 4.77 35.53 6.13
C LEU A 47 5.41 34.37 5.35
N PHE A 48 6.44 33.74 5.91
CA PHE A 48 7.10 32.58 5.31
C PHE A 48 6.12 31.42 5.03
N CYS A 49 5.20 31.15 5.95
CA CYS A 49 4.17 30.14 5.75
C CYS A 49 3.25 30.50 4.57
N ARG A 50 2.83 31.76 4.45
CA ARG A 50 1.94 32.25 3.38
C ARG A 50 2.65 32.28 2.03
N ASP A 51 3.87 32.77 1.96
CA ASP A 51 4.66 32.82 0.73
C ASP A 51 5.09 31.41 0.31
N GLY A 52 5.33 30.51 1.24
CA GLY A 52 5.63 29.10 0.97
C GLY A 52 4.47 28.31 0.38
N MET A 53 3.21 28.80 0.49
CA MET A 53 2.05 28.21 -0.17
C MET A 53 2.16 28.15 -1.69
N ALA A 54 2.84 29.13 -2.31
CA ALA A 54 3.06 29.16 -3.74
C ALA A 54 4.08 28.13 -4.23
N LEU A 55 4.87 27.53 -3.33
CA LEU A 55 5.99 26.64 -3.64
C LEU A 55 5.80 25.18 -3.18
N ARG A 56 4.75 24.88 -2.41
CA ARG A 56 4.49 23.53 -1.86
C ARG A 56 3.02 23.16 -2.05
N ASP A 57 2.74 22.34 -3.00
CA ASP A 57 1.55 21.46 -3.21
C ASP A 57 0.29 21.72 -2.32
N GLY A 58 -0.09 22.98 -2.10
CA GLY A 58 -1.38 23.33 -1.50
C GLY A 58 -1.54 23.09 0.01
N VAL A 59 -0.47 22.79 0.75
CA VAL A 59 -0.54 22.68 2.22
C VAL A 59 -0.55 24.06 2.85
N VAL A 60 -1.76 24.53 3.19
CA VAL A 60 -1.98 25.81 3.86
C VAL A 60 -1.54 25.68 5.32
N CYS A 61 -0.49 26.40 5.72
CA CYS A 61 -0.16 26.60 7.12
C CYS A 61 -0.23 28.08 7.48
N ASP A 62 -0.78 28.40 8.65
CA ASP A 62 -0.77 29.74 9.21
C ASP A 62 -0.47 29.65 10.72
N VAL A 63 0.02 30.73 11.32
CA VAL A 63 0.27 30.81 12.74
C VAL A 63 -0.86 31.64 13.36
N ILE A 64 -1.71 30.99 14.13
CA ILE A 64 -2.84 31.64 14.82
C ILE A 64 -2.58 31.81 16.29
N TYR A 65 -3.28 32.74 16.92
CA TYR A 65 -3.27 32.90 18.38
C TYR A 65 -4.37 32.08 19.02
N ASP A 66 -4.00 31.16 19.89
CA ASP A 66 -4.93 30.36 20.68
C ASP A 66 -5.24 31.08 22.01
N THR A 67 -6.49 31.46 22.20
CA THR A 67 -6.95 32.17 23.40
C THR A 67 -7.01 31.27 24.62
N THR A 68 -7.18 29.98 24.47
CA THR A 68 -7.27 29.01 25.56
C THR A 68 -5.88 28.75 26.16
N GLU A 69 -4.92 28.49 25.27
CA GLU A 69 -3.50 28.25 25.68
C GLU A 69 -2.70 29.55 25.82
N LYS A 70 -3.30 30.71 25.53
CA LYS A 70 -2.67 32.06 25.59
C LYS A 70 -1.37 32.15 24.81
N GLY A 71 -1.30 31.50 23.64
CA GLY A 71 -0.07 31.43 22.85
C GLY A 71 -0.32 31.27 21.36
N TYR A 72 0.74 31.29 20.60
CA TYR A 72 0.70 31.05 19.15
C TYR A 72 0.89 29.57 18.85
N ARG A 73 0.06 29.03 17.96
CA ARG A 73 0.21 27.69 17.42
C ARG A 73 0.13 27.71 15.91
N MET A 74 0.71 26.72 15.26
CA MET A 74 0.55 26.54 13.82
C MET A 74 -0.78 25.83 13.54
N GLU A 75 -1.57 26.43 12.66
CA GLU A 75 -2.79 25.83 12.13
C GLU A 75 -2.57 25.47 10.65
N GLY A 76 -2.97 24.28 10.25
CA GLY A 76 -2.58 23.76 8.96
C GLY A 76 -1.12 23.29 8.91
N GLY A 77 -0.66 22.77 7.82
CA GLY A 77 0.74 22.29 7.67
C GLY A 77 1.05 21.01 8.42
N GLN A 78 0.18 20.52 9.27
CA GLN A 78 0.25 19.14 9.73
C GLN A 78 -0.40 18.28 8.64
N LEU A 79 0.42 17.59 7.86
CA LEU A 79 -0.06 16.43 7.12
C LEU A 79 -0.89 15.60 8.10
N PRO A 80 -2.06 15.06 7.68
CA PRO A 80 -2.84 14.20 8.55
C PRO A 80 -1.93 13.07 9.05
N LYS A 81 -1.56 13.16 10.33
CA LYS A 81 -0.73 12.13 10.96
C LYS A 81 -1.62 10.95 11.27
N LEU A 82 -1.11 9.77 11.00
CA LEU A 82 -1.77 8.55 11.46
C LEU A 82 -1.92 8.58 12.98
N SER A 83 -3.08 8.21 13.48
CA SER A 83 -3.30 7.98 14.90
C SER A 83 -2.51 6.78 15.40
N ASN A 84 -2.28 6.69 16.70
CA ASN A 84 -1.60 5.53 17.29
C ASN A 84 -2.29 4.20 16.95
N SER A 85 -3.63 4.20 16.89
CA SER A 85 -4.43 3.01 16.52
C SER A 85 -4.22 2.62 15.07
N GLU A 86 -4.17 3.58 14.15
CA GLU A 86 -3.90 3.32 12.73
C GLU A 86 -2.48 2.80 12.52
N VAL A 87 -1.49 3.38 13.20
CA VAL A 87 -0.10 2.87 13.14
C VAL A 87 -0.02 1.45 13.69
N LEU A 88 -0.67 1.16 14.82
CA LEU A 88 -0.70 -0.19 15.37
C LEU A 88 -1.35 -1.18 14.40
N ALA A 89 -2.49 -0.82 13.80
CA ALA A 89 -3.16 -1.65 12.79
C ALA A 89 -2.27 -1.93 11.58
N LEU A 90 -1.60 -0.90 11.04
CA LEU A 90 -0.65 -1.06 9.93
C LEU A 90 0.52 -1.97 10.31
N CYS A 91 1.09 -1.82 11.51
CA CYS A 91 2.15 -2.72 11.98
C CYS A 91 1.68 -4.18 12.06
N LYS A 92 0.46 -4.43 12.55
CA LYS A 92 -0.11 -5.79 12.63
C LYS A 92 -0.33 -6.39 11.23
N ILE A 93 -0.89 -5.62 10.29
CA ILE A 93 -1.08 -6.06 8.90
C ILE A 93 0.26 -6.36 8.23
N LEU A 94 1.28 -5.50 8.43
CA LEU A 94 2.61 -5.72 7.88
C LEU A 94 3.24 -7.01 8.43
N LEU A 95 3.16 -7.25 9.73
CA LEU A 95 3.70 -8.46 10.36
C LEU A 95 2.98 -9.73 9.86
N ASP A 96 1.65 -9.71 9.78
CA ASP A 96 0.85 -10.84 9.28
C ASP A 96 1.11 -11.12 7.79
N SER A 97 1.41 -10.10 7.00
CA SER A 97 1.70 -10.24 5.57
C SER A 97 2.87 -11.16 5.28
N ARG A 98 3.87 -11.21 6.18
CA ARG A 98 5.12 -11.97 6.02
C ARG A 98 5.77 -11.79 4.64
N ALA A 99 5.62 -10.61 4.03
CA ALA A 99 6.02 -10.35 2.66
C ALA A 99 7.51 -10.01 2.50
N PHE A 100 8.15 -9.57 3.56
CA PHE A 100 9.50 -9.00 3.53
C PHE A 100 10.50 -9.86 4.32
N VAL A 101 11.78 -9.74 4.01
CA VAL A 101 12.82 -10.35 4.84
C VAL A 101 12.85 -9.70 6.22
N LYS A 102 13.29 -10.43 7.24
CA LYS A 102 13.18 -10.00 8.64
C LYS A 102 13.82 -8.64 8.92
N THR A 103 14.94 -8.35 8.29
CA THR A 103 15.64 -7.07 8.43
C THR A 103 14.85 -5.90 7.84
N GLU A 104 14.30 -6.07 6.64
CA GLU A 104 13.45 -5.05 6.00
C GLU A 104 12.17 -4.81 6.79
N MET A 105 11.51 -5.88 7.27
CA MET A 105 10.31 -5.77 8.09
C MET A 105 10.59 -4.98 9.36
N ALA A 106 11.65 -5.31 10.10
CA ALA A 106 12.01 -4.60 11.33
C ALA A 106 12.33 -3.13 11.08
N ASP A 107 13.06 -2.82 10.01
CA ASP A 107 13.41 -1.45 9.63
C ASP A 107 12.17 -0.62 9.24
N MET A 108 11.25 -1.20 8.46
CA MET A 108 10.00 -0.54 8.09
C MET A 108 9.12 -0.25 9.30
N LEU A 109 8.95 -1.22 10.22
CA LEU A 109 8.19 -1.01 11.45
C LEU A 109 8.81 0.11 12.30
N HIS A 110 10.13 0.09 12.47
CA HIS A 110 10.83 1.14 13.20
C HIS A 110 10.60 2.52 12.58
N LYS A 111 10.73 2.65 11.25
CA LYS A 111 10.50 3.91 10.54
C LYS A 111 9.06 4.40 10.68
N VAL A 112 8.07 3.51 10.49
CA VAL A 112 6.66 3.88 10.63
C VAL A 112 6.35 4.37 12.05
N ILE A 113 6.84 3.67 13.08
CA ILE A 113 6.65 4.08 14.48
C ILE A 113 7.35 5.41 14.75
N ALA A 114 8.62 5.55 14.37
CA ALA A 114 9.40 6.77 14.63
C ALA A 114 8.83 8.01 13.93
N CYS A 115 8.34 7.85 12.68
CA CYS A 115 7.83 8.99 11.91
C CYS A 115 6.39 9.37 12.24
N CYS A 116 5.54 8.40 12.61
CA CYS A 116 4.10 8.62 12.73
C CYS A 116 3.60 8.70 14.18
N VAL A 117 4.36 8.17 15.16
CA VAL A 117 3.93 8.10 16.56
C VAL A 117 4.65 9.14 17.39
N PRO A 118 3.92 9.91 18.24
CA PRO A 118 4.55 10.79 19.23
C PRO A 118 5.53 10.03 20.12
N GLU A 119 6.66 10.66 20.47
CA GLU A 119 7.76 10.04 21.24
C GLU A 119 7.26 9.37 22.54
N SER A 120 6.30 10.01 23.22
CA SER A 120 5.68 9.49 24.47
C SER A 120 5.00 8.13 24.28
N ASN A 121 4.54 7.77 23.08
CA ASN A 121 3.78 6.57 22.79
C ASN A 121 4.56 5.52 21.98
N GLN A 122 5.74 5.85 21.44
CA GLN A 122 6.56 4.92 20.65
C GLN A 122 6.92 3.66 21.43
N ALA A 123 7.32 3.81 22.71
CA ALA A 123 7.66 2.68 23.57
C ALA A 123 6.47 1.72 23.75
N LEU A 124 5.25 2.25 23.87
CA LEU A 124 4.04 1.44 24.01
C LEU A 124 3.76 0.62 22.74
N ILE A 125 3.76 1.28 21.58
CA ILE A 125 3.49 0.57 20.31
C ILE A 125 4.59 -0.46 20.03
N THR A 126 5.85 -0.10 20.21
CA THR A 126 6.97 -1.03 20.08
C THR A 126 6.77 -2.29 20.94
N LYS A 127 6.37 -2.11 22.22
CA LYS A 127 6.09 -3.24 23.12
C LYS A 127 4.95 -4.12 22.62
N LEU A 128 3.89 -3.52 22.05
CA LEU A 128 2.72 -4.24 21.52
C LEU A 128 3.04 -5.09 20.28
N VAL A 129 4.06 -4.74 19.50
CA VAL A 129 4.47 -5.49 18.30
C VAL A 129 5.73 -6.33 18.50
N ASN A 130 6.45 -6.15 19.60
CA ASN A 130 7.79 -6.74 19.82
C ASN A 130 7.80 -8.26 19.78
N ASN A 131 6.80 -8.93 20.38
CA ASN A 131 6.73 -10.39 20.40
C ASN A 131 6.60 -10.96 18.98
N GLU A 132 5.72 -10.40 18.17
CA GLU A 132 5.51 -10.81 16.77
C GLU A 132 6.74 -10.49 15.90
N THR A 133 7.38 -9.34 16.13
CA THR A 133 8.62 -8.97 15.43
C THR A 133 9.76 -9.94 15.76
N PHE A 134 9.89 -10.32 17.02
CA PHE A 134 10.92 -11.28 17.46
C PHE A 134 10.72 -12.66 16.81
N HIS A 135 9.48 -13.16 16.81
CA HIS A 135 9.10 -14.44 16.22
C HIS A 135 8.75 -14.37 14.74
N TYR A 136 8.99 -13.24 14.09
CA TYR A 136 8.68 -13.06 12.66
C TYR A 136 9.37 -14.12 11.81
N VAL A 137 8.58 -14.82 11.01
CA VAL A 137 9.04 -15.85 10.08
C VAL A 137 9.09 -15.25 8.67
N GLU A 138 10.29 -14.94 8.22
CA GLU A 138 10.50 -14.38 6.88
C GLU A 138 10.15 -15.37 5.76
N PRO A 139 9.85 -14.88 4.54
CA PRO A 139 9.62 -15.74 3.37
C PRO A 139 10.88 -16.55 3.02
N ARG A 140 10.69 -17.78 2.57
CA ARG A 140 11.82 -18.68 2.24
C ARG A 140 12.70 -18.20 1.08
N HIS A 141 12.19 -17.32 0.21
CA HIS A 141 12.98 -16.79 -0.91
C HIS A 141 14.10 -15.85 -0.45
N ARG A 142 13.97 -15.17 0.68
CA ARG A 142 14.96 -14.23 1.25
C ARG A 142 15.45 -13.17 0.27
N THR A 143 14.59 -12.75 -0.65
CA THR A 143 14.94 -11.80 -1.72
C THR A 143 14.37 -10.44 -1.37
N SER A 144 15.20 -9.41 -1.39
CA SER A 144 14.76 -8.02 -1.43
C SER A 144 14.28 -7.68 -2.84
N PHE A 145 13.15 -7.00 -2.94
CA PHE A 145 12.55 -6.61 -4.22
C PHE A 145 11.96 -5.19 -4.20
N LEU A 146 12.19 -4.42 -3.15
CA LEU A 146 11.61 -3.08 -3.01
C LEU A 146 12.02 -2.14 -4.15
N ASP A 147 13.29 -2.15 -4.55
CA ASP A 147 13.78 -1.34 -5.67
C ASP A 147 13.17 -1.80 -7.00
N THR A 148 13.06 -3.12 -7.20
CA THR A 148 12.40 -3.70 -8.38
C THR A 148 10.92 -3.29 -8.43
N MET A 149 10.23 -3.32 -7.28
CA MET A 149 8.84 -2.91 -7.16
C MET A 149 8.66 -1.43 -7.52
N TRP A 150 9.54 -0.56 -7.04
CA TRP A 150 9.51 0.87 -7.37
C TRP A 150 9.71 1.12 -8.86
N GLN A 151 10.77 0.54 -9.47
CA GLN A 151 11.04 0.67 -10.89
C GLN A 151 9.88 0.15 -11.76
N LEU A 152 9.23 -0.94 -11.36
CA LEU A 152 8.04 -1.44 -12.03
C LEU A 152 6.86 -0.48 -11.89
N GLY A 153 6.67 0.14 -10.72
CA GLY A 153 5.67 1.17 -10.49
C GLY A 153 5.83 2.37 -11.43
N GLU A 154 7.05 2.86 -11.58
CA GLU A 154 7.37 3.93 -12.53
C GLU A 154 7.13 3.51 -13.99
N ALA A 155 7.52 2.28 -14.36
CA ALA A 155 7.30 1.75 -15.71
C ALA A 155 5.81 1.61 -16.04
N ILE A 156 4.98 1.17 -15.08
CA ILE A 156 3.52 1.11 -15.21
C ILE A 156 2.95 2.51 -15.44
N GLN A 157 3.31 3.48 -14.61
CA GLN A 157 2.83 4.85 -14.72
C GLN A 157 3.20 5.51 -16.05
N GLN A 158 4.41 5.23 -16.55
CA GLN A 158 4.93 5.76 -17.80
C GLN A 158 4.58 4.90 -19.01
N HIS A 159 3.88 3.80 -18.84
CA HIS A 159 3.53 2.85 -19.91
C HIS A 159 4.76 2.32 -20.68
N ARG A 160 5.86 2.08 -19.96
CA ARG A 160 7.11 1.58 -20.55
C ARG A 160 7.15 0.06 -20.59
N TYR A 161 7.67 -0.48 -21.67
CA TYR A 161 8.03 -1.90 -21.72
C TYR A 161 9.12 -2.19 -20.70
N VAL A 162 9.08 -3.42 -20.18
CA VAL A 162 10.14 -3.95 -19.33
C VAL A 162 10.60 -5.30 -19.83
N THR A 163 11.89 -5.54 -19.78
CA THR A 163 12.47 -6.88 -19.98
C THR A 163 12.86 -7.46 -18.65
N VAL A 164 12.37 -8.66 -18.36
CA VAL A 164 12.63 -9.36 -17.10
C VAL A 164 13.27 -10.73 -17.35
N THR A 165 14.26 -11.06 -16.53
CA THR A 165 14.78 -12.42 -16.42
C THR A 165 14.04 -13.10 -15.27
N TYR A 166 13.23 -14.13 -15.57
CA TYR A 166 12.28 -14.72 -14.64
C TYR A 166 12.52 -16.21 -14.41
N GLY A 167 12.55 -16.62 -13.13
CA GLY A 167 12.65 -18.02 -12.73
C GLY A 167 11.28 -18.72 -12.70
N ARG A 168 11.01 -19.60 -13.65
CA ARG A 168 9.75 -20.37 -13.70
C ARG A 168 9.77 -21.55 -12.72
N ILE A 169 8.60 -21.81 -12.07
CA ILE A 169 8.46 -22.98 -11.17
C ILE A 169 8.31 -24.27 -11.99
N LYS A 170 7.50 -24.25 -13.04
CA LYS A 170 7.03 -25.44 -13.75
C LYS A 170 8.18 -26.33 -14.25
N ASP A 171 9.26 -25.74 -14.74
CA ASP A 171 10.38 -26.43 -15.34
C ASP A 171 11.73 -25.98 -14.79
N ARG A 172 11.73 -25.13 -13.76
CA ARG A 172 12.90 -24.53 -13.11
C ARG A 172 13.83 -23.76 -14.08
N LYS A 173 13.33 -23.41 -15.26
CA LYS A 173 14.07 -22.65 -16.26
C LYS A 173 14.02 -21.16 -15.95
N VAL A 174 15.09 -20.49 -16.35
CA VAL A 174 15.19 -19.04 -16.37
C VAL A 174 14.84 -18.59 -17.78
N VAL A 175 13.89 -17.68 -17.92
CA VAL A 175 13.44 -17.16 -19.20
C VAL A 175 13.53 -15.66 -19.22
N GLU A 176 13.85 -15.10 -20.37
CA GLU A 176 13.75 -13.67 -20.61
C GLU A 176 12.40 -13.36 -21.25
N ARG A 177 11.75 -12.29 -20.79
CA ARG A 177 10.45 -11.87 -21.29
C ARG A 177 10.40 -10.36 -21.41
N ARG A 178 9.92 -9.87 -22.55
CA ARG A 178 9.51 -8.50 -22.75
C ARG A 178 8.03 -8.39 -22.37
N LEU A 179 7.72 -7.43 -21.49
CA LEU A 179 6.40 -7.32 -20.87
C LEU A 179 5.84 -5.91 -21.02
N LYS A 180 4.51 -5.82 -21.08
CA LYS A 180 3.71 -4.62 -20.85
C LYS A 180 3.22 -4.67 -19.40
N PRO A 181 3.89 -4.01 -18.45
CA PRO A 181 3.48 -4.04 -17.04
C PRO A 181 2.18 -3.27 -16.86
N LEU A 182 1.24 -3.81 -16.05
CA LEU A 182 -0.11 -3.27 -15.89
C LEU A 182 -0.39 -2.84 -14.46
N ALA A 183 -0.03 -3.68 -13.48
CA ALA A 183 -0.32 -3.45 -12.07
C ALA A 183 0.62 -4.23 -11.17
N LEU A 184 0.74 -3.74 -9.92
CA LEU A 184 1.41 -4.42 -8.82
C LEU A 184 0.35 -4.82 -7.78
N LEU A 185 0.30 -6.09 -7.43
CA LEU A 185 -0.64 -6.62 -6.45
C LEU A 185 0.07 -7.35 -5.33
N PHE A 186 -0.48 -7.27 -4.12
CA PHE A 186 -0.10 -8.12 -3.00
C PHE A 186 -1.19 -9.16 -2.75
N SER A 187 -0.79 -10.41 -2.55
CA SER A 187 -1.71 -11.48 -2.14
C SER A 187 -0.99 -12.54 -1.33
N GLU A 188 -1.60 -12.97 -0.25
CA GLU A 188 -1.03 -13.89 0.72
C GLU A 188 0.32 -13.36 1.24
N TYR A 189 1.45 -13.94 0.79
CA TYR A 189 2.80 -13.59 1.27
C TYR A 189 3.67 -12.94 0.19
N TYR A 190 3.11 -12.63 -1.00
CA TYR A 190 3.93 -12.26 -2.14
C TYR A 190 3.40 -11.03 -2.87
N PHE A 191 4.32 -10.27 -3.41
CA PHE A 191 4.01 -9.24 -4.40
C PHE A 191 4.08 -9.82 -5.82
N TYR A 192 3.19 -9.32 -6.66
CA TYR A 192 3.00 -9.79 -8.02
C TYR A 192 2.96 -8.63 -9.00
N LEU A 193 3.62 -8.83 -10.14
CA LEU A 193 3.45 -8.01 -11.34
C LEU A 193 2.40 -8.67 -12.23
N ILE A 194 1.41 -7.91 -12.64
CA ILE A 194 0.44 -8.27 -13.65
C ILE A 194 0.90 -7.64 -14.96
N ALA A 195 1.08 -8.44 -16.01
CA ALA A 195 1.61 -7.95 -17.27
C ALA A 195 1.12 -8.77 -18.47
N PHE A 196 1.05 -8.14 -19.64
CA PHE A 196 0.96 -8.86 -20.90
C PHE A 196 2.36 -9.20 -21.43
N ILE A 197 2.51 -10.40 -22.00
CA ILE A 197 3.75 -10.79 -22.67
C ILE A 197 3.76 -10.16 -24.06
N ASP A 198 4.84 -9.45 -24.40
CA ASP A 198 5.05 -8.88 -25.73
C ASP A 198 5.83 -9.87 -26.61
N ASP A 199 5.17 -10.95 -27.00
CA ASP A 199 5.70 -11.99 -27.88
C ASP A 199 4.66 -12.33 -28.95
N SER A 200 5.04 -12.13 -30.22
CA SER A 200 4.16 -12.35 -31.36
C SER A 200 3.64 -13.79 -31.49
N ASN A 201 4.42 -14.78 -31.05
CA ASN A 201 4.01 -16.18 -31.05
C ASN A 201 2.98 -16.46 -29.95
N ILE A 202 3.12 -15.81 -28.80
CA ILE A 202 2.17 -15.92 -27.68
C ILE A 202 0.90 -15.15 -28.00
N GLN A 203 1.01 -13.96 -28.62
CA GLN A 203 -0.15 -13.18 -29.06
C GLN A 203 -1.03 -13.98 -30.02
N LYS A 204 -0.44 -14.70 -31.00
CA LYS A 204 -1.20 -15.57 -31.93
C LYS A 204 -1.98 -16.69 -31.26
N ILE A 205 -1.47 -17.23 -30.15
CA ILE A 205 -2.18 -18.25 -29.36
C ILE A 205 -3.44 -17.66 -28.70
N TYR A 206 -3.42 -16.36 -28.38
CA TYR A 206 -4.52 -15.65 -27.72
C TYR A 206 -5.38 -14.82 -28.68
N GLU A 207 -5.02 -14.67 -29.97
CA GLU A 207 -5.82 -13.93 -30.96
C GLU A 207 -7.22 -14.53 -31.19
N GLY A 208 -7.44 -15.78 -30.80
CA GLY A 208 -8.76 -16.43 -30.79
C GLY A 208 -9.54 -16.30 -29.48
N ALA A 209 -8.94 -15.83 -28.40
CA ALA A 209 -9.62 -15.65 -27.13
C ALA A 209 -10.19 -14.22 -27.04
N ARG A 210 -11.48 -14.11 -26.69
CA ARG A 210 -12.18 -12.81 -26.55
C ARG A 210 -11.51 -11.88 -25.55
N ASP A 211 -10.73 -12.41 -24.59
CA ASP A 211 -10.02 -11.65 -23.57
C ASP A 211 -8.58 -12.15 -23.41
N MET A 212 -7.61 -11.24 -23.69
CA MET A 212 -6.22 -11.49 -23.33
C MET A 212 -6.11 -11.47 -21.80
N THR A 213 -5.97 -12.65 -21.19
CA THR A 213 -5.71 -12.75 -19.75
C THR A 213 -4.25 -12.36 -19.46
N PRO A 214 -4.00 -11.42 -18.57
CA PRO A 214 -2.64 -11.05 -18.21
C PRO A 214 -1.93 -12.19 -17.47
N THR A 215 -0.63 -12.25 -17.62
CA THR A 215 0.23 -13.18 -16.90
C THR A 215 0.63 -12.57 -15.56
N ILE A 216 0.74 -13.43 -14.55
CA ILE A 216 1.05 -13.05 -13.18
C ILE A 216 2.49 -13.48 -12.85
N TYR A 217 3.32 -12.55 -12.44
CA TYR A 217 4.74 -12.76 -12.10
C TYR A 217 4.98 -12.43 -10.64
N ARG A 218 5.56 -13.35 -9.87
CA ARG A 218 6.00 -13.04 -8.49
C ARG A 218 7.27 -12.20 -8.54
N LEU A 219 7.32 -11.11 -7.78
CA LEU A 219 8.46 -10.18 -7.77
C LEU A 219 9.75 -10.84 -7.29
N ASP A 220 9.67 -11.68 -6.26
CA ASP A 220 10.82 -12.39 -5.70
C ASP A 220 11.52 -13.34 -6.68
N ARG A 221 10.92 -13.62 -7.85
CA ARG A 221 11.46 -14.48 -8.91
C ARG A 221 12.01 -13.71 -10.09
N ILE A 222 11.88 -12.41 -10.10
CA ILE A 222 12.50 -11.53 -11.08
C ILE A 222 13.98 -11.39 -10.68
N LYS A 223 14.88 -11.94 -11.50
CA LYS A 223 16.32 -11.89 -11.24
C LYS A 223 16.95 -10.60 -11.74
N ASN A 224 16.54 -10.15 -12.93
CA ASN A 224 16.94 -8.89 -13.52
C ASN A 224 15.74 -8.17 -14.11
N LEU A 225 15.74 -6.86 -14.01
CA LEU A 225 14.75 -5.96 -14.59
C LEU A 225 15.47 -4.89 -15.41
N THR A 226 15.02 -4.68 -16.62
CA THR A 226 15.43 -3.55 -17.46
C THR A 226 14.18 -2.79 -17.90
N VAL A 227 14.07 -1.52 -17.53
CA VAL A 227 13.02 -0.63 -18.02
C VAL A 227 13.46 -0.05 -19.36
N GLU A 228 12.67 -0.29 -20.40
CA GLU A 228 12.97 0.14 -21.76
C GLU A 228 12.59 1.62 -21.98
N LYS A 229 13.12 2.21 -23.05
CA LYS A 229 12.72 3.56 -23.48
C LYS A 229 11.39 3.55 -24.24
N ASP A 230 11.06 2.43 -24.84
CA ASP A 230 9.83 2.25 -25.62
C ASP A 230 8.59 2.28 -24.73
N ILE A 231 7.54 2.92 -25.24
CA ILE A 231 6.24 3.01 -24.58
C ILE A 231 5.19 2.20 -25.34
N PHE A 232 4.27 1.60 -24.62
CA PHE A 232 3.13 0.92 -25.19
C PHE A 232 1.85 1.72 -25.00
N ARG A 233 0.86 1.48 -25.87
CA ARG A 233 -0.46 2.10 -25.75
C ARG A 233 -1.49 1.04 -25.42
N ILE A 234 -2.34 1.35 -24.47
CA ILE A 234 -3.53 0.54 -24.16
C ILE A 234 -4.75 1.39 -24.52
N PRO A 235 -5.58 0.95 -25.48
CA PRO A 235 -6.85 1.61 -25.77
C PRO A 235 -7.71 1.73 -24.52
N TYR A 236 -8.45 2.82 -24.38
CA TYR A 236 -9.26 3.09 -23.17
C TYR A 236 -10.23 1.95 -22.85
N ASN A 237 -10.87 1.38 -23.85
CA ASN A 237 -11.80 0.24 -23.71
C ASN A 237 -11.13 -1.09 -23.34
N ARG A 238 -9.78 -1.17 -23.36
CA ARG A 238 -8.99 -2.34 -22.96
C ARG A 238 -8.10 -2.07 -21.76
N ARG A 239 -8.37 -0.99 -21.03
CA ARG A 239 -7.62 -0.67 -19.81
C ARG A 239 -7.82 -1.79 -18.80
N PHE A 240 -6.68 -2.27 -18.27
CA PHE A 240 -6.69 -3.19 -17.15
C PHE A 240 -7.28 -2.50 -15.93
N GLN A 241 -8.30 -3.11 -15.34
CA GLN A 241 -8.96 -2.62 -14.14
C GLN A 241 -8.48 -3.44 -12.95
N GLU A 242 -7.49 -2.92 -12.25
CA GLU A 242 -6.82 -3.61 -11.13
C GLU A 242 -7.82 -4.03 -10.05
N GLY A 243 -8.73 -3.12 -9.66
CA GLY A 243 -9.76 -3.39 -8.65
C GLY A 243 -10.72 -4.49 -9.07
N GLU A 244 -11.14 -4.52 -10.35
CA GLU A 244 -12.02 -5.56 -10.86
C GLU A 244 -11.33 -6.92 -10.98
N PHE A 245 -10.05 -6.92 -11.36
CA PHE A 245 -9.24 -8.12 -11.37
C PHE A 245 -9.06 -8.68 -9.95
N ARG A 246 -8.78 -7.79 -8.97
CA ARG A 246 -8.58 -8.15 -7.57
C ARG A 246 -9.81 -8.82 -6.95
N LYS A 247 -11.01 -8.37 -7.27
CA LYS A 247 -12.27 -8.97 -6.78
C LYS A 247 -12.45 -10.42 -7.24
N ARG A 248 -11.89 -10.79 -8.41
CA ARG A 248 -12.14 -12.07 -9.06
C ARG A 248 -11.00 -13.08 -8.95
N VAL A 249 -9.75 -12.61 -8.78
CA VAL A 249 -8.60 -13.52 -8.70
C VAL A 249 -8.43 -14.07 -7.30
N GLN A 250 -8.31 -15.40 -7.18
CA GLN A 250 -8.01 -16.06 -5.92
C GLN A 250 -6.61 -16.65 -5.96
N PHE A 251 -5.83 -16.50 -4.87
CA PHE A 251 -4.45 -16.99 -4.72
C PHE A 251 -3.51 -16.61 -5.88
N MET A 252 -3.85 -15.54 -6.61
CA MET A 252 -3.12 -15.07 -7.80
C MET A 252 -2.97 -16.15 -8.89
N TYR A 253 -3.94 -17.03 -9.01
CA TYR A 253 -4.08 -17.94 -10.16
C TYR A 253 -4.96 -17.28 -11.23
N GLY A 254 -4.31 -16.65 -12.22
CA GLY A 254 -4.99 -16.09 -13.39
C GLY A 254 -5.55 -17.17 -14.30
N GLY A 255 -6.37 -16.76 -15.26
CA GLY A 255 -7.01 -17.63 -16.24
C GLY A 255 -8.28 -16.99 -16.81
N PRO A 256 -9.07 -17.73 -17.61
CA PRO A 256 -10.32 -17.22 -18.14
C PRO A 256 -11.31 -16.85 -17.02
N LEU A 257 -12.25 -15.98 -17.36
CA LEU A 257 -13.36 -15.64 -16.49
C LEU A 257 -14.30 -16.84 -16.38
N GLN A 258 -14.68 -17.17 -15.16
CA GLN A 258 -15.51 -18.33 -14.84
C GLN A 258 -16.64 -17.91 -13.91
N ARG A 259 -17.77 -18.59 -14.03
CA ARG A 259 -18.86 -18.55 -13.08
C ARG A 259 -18.82 -19.80 -12.23
N VAL A 260 -18.75 -19.65 -10.94
CA VAL A 260 -18.80 -20.75 -9.97
C VAL A 260 -20.12 -20.68 -9.20
N THR A 261 -20.81 -21.82 -9.10
CA THR A 261 -21.97 -21.99 -8.22
C THR A 261 -21.68 -23.12 -7.23
N PHE A 262 -22.11 -22.95 -6.00
CA PHE A 262 -21.90 -23.95 -4.95
C PHE A 262 -22.90 -23.79 -3.82
N THR A 263 -23.10 -24.88 -3.05
CA THR A 263 -23.88 -24.88 -1.82
C THR A 263 -22.95 -24.65 -0.64
N TYR A 264 -23.34 -23.75 0.27
CA TYR A 264 -22.60 -23.48 1.51
C TYR A 264 -23.49 -23.72 2.74
N THR A 265 -22.98 -24.53 3.69
CA THR A 265 -23.68 -24.90 4.94
C THR A 265 -22.90 -24.53 6.20
N GLY A 266 -21.91 -23.63 6.07
CA GLY A 266 -21.10 -23.15 7.20
C GLY A 266 -21.83 -22.11 8.05
N GLY A 267 -21.28 -21.84 9.23
CA GLY A 267 -21.92 -20.94 10.20
C GLY A 267 -21.80 -19.43 9.90
N ASP A 268 -20.89 -19.05 9.00
CA ASP A 268 -20.61 -17.61 8.71
C ASP A 268 -20.60 -17.37 7.20
N ILE A 269 -21.71 -16.85 6.70
CA ILE A 269 -21.87 -16.49 5.29
C ILE A 269 -21.06 -15.25 4.93
N ASP A 270 -20.89 -14.30 5.86
CA ASP A 270 -20.18 -13.05 5.59
C ASP A 270 -18.72 -13.31 5.25
N ALA A 271 -18.09 -14.29 5.90
CA ALA A 271 -16.71 -14.70 5.59
C ALA A 271 -16.57 -15.21 4.13
N VAL A 272 -17.61 -15.84 3.58
CA VAL A 272 -17.65 -16.28 2.17
C VAL A 272 -17.79 -15.08 1.24
N LEU A 273 -18.68 -14.14 1.55
CA LEU A 273 -18.94 -12.94 0.76
C LEU A 273 -17.72 -12.00 0.79
N ASP A 274 -17.04 -11.86 1.94
CA ASP A 274 -15.80 -11.11 2.06
C ASP A 274 -14.68 -11.74 1.22
N ARG A 275 -14.59 -13.06 1.21
CA ARG A 275 -13.58 -13.77 0.40
C ARG A 275 -13.85 -13.71 -1.09
N LEU A 276 -15.11 -13.76 -1.48
CA LEU A 276 -15.56 -13.71 -2.88
C LEU A 276 -16.41 -12.46 -3.13
N PRO A 277 -15.79 -11.27 -3.32
CA PRO A 277 -16.53 -10.00 -3.42
C PRO A 277 -17.54 -9.91 -4.58
N THR A 278 -17.49 -10.85 -5.53
CA THR A 278 -18.47 -10.98 -6.63
C THR A 278 -19.59 -11.93 -6.30
N ALA A 279 -19.57 -12.58 -5.12
CA ALA A 279 -20.54 -13.57 -4.74
C ALA A 279 -21.94 -12.96 -4.55
N LYS A 280 -22.95 -13.74 -4.95
CA LYS A 280 -24.37 -13.45 -4.75
C LYS A 280 -25.04 -14.68 -4.16
N ILE A 281 -25.88 -14.47 -3.18
CA ILE A 281 -26.75 -15.51 -2.64
C ILE A 281 -27.93 -15.65 -3.60
N LEU A 282 -28.11 -16.83 -4.16
CA LEU A 282 -29.23 -17.15 -5.04
C LEU A 282 -30.47 -17.60 -4.25
N SER A 283 -30.26 -18.38 -3.20
CA SER A 283 -31.31 -18.80 -2.25
C SER A 283 -30.72 -19.12 -0.89
N GLU A 284 -31.57 -19.03 0.13
CA GLU A 284 -31.26 -19.40 1.51
C GLU A 284 -32.42 -20.25 2.08
N GLU A 285 -32.11 -21.44 2.57
CA GLU A 285 -33.07 -22.32 3.22
C GLU A 285 -32.38 -23.02 4.43
N ASN A 286 -32.91 -22.79 5.63
CA ASN A 286 -32.46 -23.43 6.87
C ASN A 286 -30.93 -23.34 7.11
N GLY A 287 -30.32 -22.19 6.83
CA GLY A 287 -28.86 -22.00 6.96
C GLY A 287 -28.02 -22.65 5.85
N THR A 288 -28.68 -23.10 4.78
CA THR A 288 -28.05 -23.57 3.56
C THR A 288 -28.15 -22.49 2.50
N TYR A 289 -27.04 -22.09 1.91
CA TYR A 289 -26.94 -21.00 0.95
C TYR A 289 -26.53 -21.55 -0.43
N GLN A 290 -27.27 -21.18 -1.47
CA GLN A 290 -26.84 -21.34 -2.86
C GLN A 290 -26.13 -20.06 -3.28
N ILE A 291 -24.87 -20.16 -3.69
CA ILE A 291 -24.01 -19.02 -4.00
C ILE A 291 -23.51 -19.09 -5.44
N GLU A 292 -23.52 -17.94 -6.10
CA GLU A 292 -22.90 -17.74 -7.41
C GLU A 292 -21.82 -16.66 -7.31
N ALA A 293 -20.64 -16.89 -7.92
CA ALA A 293 -19.60 -15.87 -8.00
C ALA A 293 -18.90 -15.90 -9.36
N GLU A 294 -18.37 -14.73 -9.78
CA GLU A 294 -17.49 -14.61 -10.94
C GLU A 294 -16.04 -14.56 -10.51
N VAL A 295 -15.19 -15.41 -11.09
CA VAL A 295 -13.79 -15.57 -10.69
C VAL A 295 -12.88 -15.77 -11.90
N TYR A 296 -11.60 -15.40 -11.76
CA TYR A 296 -10.58 -15.72 -12.75
C TYR A 296 -9.81 -16.98 -12.37
N GLY A 297 -9.68 -17.90 -13.33
CA GLY A 297 -8.83 -19.07 -13.26
C GLY A 297 -9.18 -20.05 -12.12
N LYS A 298 -8.24 -20.93 -11.84
CA LYS A 298 -8.46 -22.09 -10.94
C LYS A 298 -8.26 -21.81 -9.45
N GLY A 299 -7.93 -20.58 -9.06
CA GLY A 299 -7.66 -20.27 -7.66
C GLY A 299 -8.85 -20.53 -6.74
N VAL A 300 -10.06 -20.31 -7.22
CA VAL A 300 -11.29 -20.56 -6.48
C VAL A 300 -11.45 -22.03 -6.05
N GLU A 301 -11.02 -22.99 -6.89
CA GLU A 301 -11.09 -24.42 -6.54
C GLU A 301 -10.27 -24.74 -5.29
N MET A 302 -9.10 -24.11 -5.12
CA MET A 302 -8.26 -24.30 -3.95
C MET A 302 -8.95 -23.80 -2.69
N TRP A 303 -9.61 -22.64 -2.81
CA TRP A 303 -10.36 -22.07 -1.69
C TRP A 303 -11.58 -22.94 -1.33
N LEU A 304 -12.39 -23.33 -2.32
CA LEU A 304 -13.57 -24.19 -2.08
C LEU A 304 -13.19 -25.50 -1.38
N ARG A 305 -12.10 -26.15 -1.84
CA ARG A 305 -11.59 -27.37 -1.20
C ARG A 305 -11.13 -27.14 0.25
N SER A 306 -10.64 -25.95 0.58
CA SER A 306 -10.24 -25.61 1.95
C SER A 306 -11.42 -25.50 2.92
N GLN A 307 -12.65 -25.29 2.41
CA GLN A 307 -13.87 -25.20 3.21
C GLN A 307 -14.37 -26.58 3.70
N GLY A 308 -13.80 -27.65 3.21
CA GLY A 308 -14.11 -29.02 3.62
C GLY A 308 -15.58 -29.38 3.35
N LYS A 309 -16.28 -29.83 4.42
CA LYS A 309 -17.68 -30.30 4.30
C LYS A 309 -18.70 -29.15 4.21
N SER A 310 -18.29 -27.91 4.46
CA SER A 310 -19.19 -26.75 4.40
C SER A 310 -19.53 -26.34 2.98
N VAL A 311 -18.85 -26.90 1.97
CA VAL A 311 -19.09 -26.63 0.55
C VAL A 311 -19.40 -27.92 -0.18
N SER A 312 -20.50 -27.91 -0.97
CA SER A 312 -20.94 -29.00 -1.84
C SER A 312 -21.47 -28.46 -3.18
N ASP A 313 -21.82 -29.35 -4.09
CA ASP A 313 -22.48 -29.08 -5.39
C ASP A 313 -21.78 -28.05 -6.25
N VAL A 314 -20.44 -28.07 -6.26
CA VAL A 314 -19.62 -27.11 -6.96
C VAL A 314 -19.74 -27.31 -8.48
N GLN A 315 -20.15 -26.27 -9.21
CA GLN A 315 -20.16 -26.20 -10.66
C GLN A 315 -19.35 -24.99 -11.11
N ILE A 316 -18.48 -25.19 -12.11
CA ILE A 316 -17.65 -24.14 -12.69
C ILE A 316 -17.88 -24.12 -14.19
N LYS A 317 -18.23 -22.95 -14.74
CA LYS A 317 -18.47 -22.74 -16.17
C LYS A 317 -17.66 -21.53 -16.65
N GLU A 318 -16.96 -21.66 -17.75
CA GLU A 318 -16.31 -20.56 -18.46
C GLU A 318 -17.37 -19.64 -19.10
N ILE A 319 -17.20 -18.30 -19.03
CA ILE A 319 -18.14 -17.29 -19.55
C ILE A 319 -17.45 -16.32 -20.51
#